data_c351b10db36fbd0f577c64cd1f93ea1d
#
_entry.id   c351b10db36fbd0f577c64cd1f93ea1d
#
_cell.length_a   1.000
_cell.length_b   1.000
_cell.length_c   1.000
_cell.angle_alpha   90.00
_cell.angle_beta   90.00
_cell.angle_gamma   90.00
#
_symmetry.space_group_name_H-M   'P 1'
#
loop_
_entity.id
_entity.type
_entity.pdbx_description
1 polymer ?
#
loop_
_entity_poly.entity_id
_entity_poly.type
_entity_poly.pdbx_seq_one_letter_code
_entity_poly.pdbx_strand_id
1 'polypeptide(L)'
;TQTEQAPVKLEVRDLTIRYGNQPALSNVSLDIREHEIFGIIGPANAGKTSFLKTLNRMNTFNTNMHVDGEILFNGLDVRHLKNVYALRSRIGMVFPLPVGLPMTVYDNVALAPRLSGIKDKADLDIIVERCLGRAALWDEVKDRLDSLGSLLSGGQQQRLTIARALSQKPDLLLLDEFSIAVDP
;
A
#
# COMPACT_ATOMS: atom_id res chain seq x y z
N THR A 1 9.43 -5.95 34.43
CA THR A 1 10.02 -5.77 33.08
C THR A 1 9.05 -4.91 32.28
N GLN A 2 9.37 -3.61 32.15
CA GLN A 2 8.66 -2.74 31.22
C GLN A 2 8.96 -3.27 29.82
N THR A 3 7.96 -3.80 29.15
CA THR A 3 8.06 -4.13 27.71
C THR A 3 8.25 -2.80 26.98
N GLU A 4 9.43 -2.56 26.47
CA GLU A 4 9.75 -1.37 25.67
C GLU A 4 8.80 -1.37 24.47
N GLN A 5 7.89 -0.41 24.43
CA GLN A 5 6.91 -0.32 23.35
C GLN A 5 7.65 0.05 22.05
N ALA A 6 7.33 -0.64 20.96
CA ALA A 6 7.90 -0.32 19.66
C ALA A 6 7.68 1.17 19.31
N PRO A 7 8.64 1.81 18.62
CA PRO A 7 8.54 3.23 18.26
C PRO A 7 7.31 3.50 17.36
N VAL A 8 6.79 4.72 17.43
CA VAL A 8 5.68 5.15 16.58
C VAL A 8 6.18 5.32 15.16
N LYS A 9 5.54 4.64 14.21
CA LYS A 9 5.84 4.68 12.78
C LYS A 9 5.05 5.74 12.04
N LEU A 10 3.76 5.82 12.35
CA LEU A 10 2.83 6.80 11.80
C LEU A 10 2.05 7.43 12.95
N GLU A 11 2.01 8.75 12.96
CA GLU A 11 1.24 9.54 13.91
C GLU A 11 0.26 10.43 13.15
N VAL A 12 -0.99 10.42 13.55
CA VAL A 12 -2.07 11.24 12.98
C VAL A 12 -2.65 12.10 14.08
N ARG A 13 -2.75 13.41 13.86
CA ARG A 13 -3.26 14.38 14.82
C ARG A 13 -4.37 15.23 14.19
N ASP A 14 -5.53 15.26 14.85
CA ASP A 14 -6.69 16.10 14.55
C ASP A 14 -7.08 16.06 13.07
N LEU A 15 -6.91 14.89 12.42
CA LEU A 15 -7.12 14.71 11.00
C LEU A 15 -8.60 14.87 10.66
N THR A 16 -8.91 15.84 9.79
CA THR A 16 -10.23 16.05 9.23
C THR A 16 -10.14 16.00 7.71
N ILE A 17 -11.03 15.24 7.08
CA ILE A 17 -11.11 15.07 5.63
C ILE A 17 -12.49 15.49 5.16
N ARG A 18 -12.55 16.34 4.14
CA ARG A 18 -13.79 16.84 3.54
C ARG A 18 -13.76 16.69 2.03
N TYR A 19 -14.91 16.45 1.43
CA TYR A 19 -15.16 16.53 0.00
C TYR A 19 -16.06 17.76 -0.25
N GLY A 20 -15.46 18.86 -0.75
CA GLY A 20 -16.13 20.16 -0.71
C GLY A 20 -16.52 20.53 0.73
N ASN A 21 -17.82 20.68 0.98
CA ASN A 21 -18.35 21.02 2.32
C ASN A 21 -18.77 19.80 3.15
N GLN A 22 -18.72 18.59 2.59
CA GLN A 22 -19.15 17.38 3.30
C GLN A 22 -17.99 16.72 4.03
N PRO A 23 -18.07 16.51 5.36
CA PRO A 23 -17.05 15.81 6.11
C PRO A 23 -17.12 14.30 5.80
N ALA A 24 -15.97 13.70 5.49
CA ALA A 24 -15.80 12.25 5.36
C ALA A 24 -15.16 11.66 6.62
N LEU A 25 -14.33 12.45 7.32
CA LEU A 25 -13.68 12.08 8.56
C LEU A 25 -13.46 13.36 9.39
N SER A 26 -13.66 13.30 10.71
CA SER A 26 -13.54 14.48 11.56
C SER A 26 -12.73 14.18 12.82
N ASN A 27 -11.70 15.00 13.03
CA ASN A 27 -10.90 15.06 14.25
C ASN A 27 -10.37 13.69 14.72
N VAL A 28 -9.71 12.95 13.82
CA VAL A 28 -9.14 11.65 14.13
C VAL A 28 -7.69 11.80 14.54
N SER A 29 -7.34 11.25 15.72
CA SER A 29 -5.97 11.17 16.20
C SER A 29 -5.67 9.72 16.56
N LEU A 30 -4.54 9.18 16.08
CA LEU A 30 -4.08 7.82 16.36
C LEU A 30 -2.59 7.66 16.08
N ASP A 31 -2.00 6.65 16.69
CA ASP A 31 -0.63 6.23 16.46
C ASP A 31 -0.59 4.79 15.95
N ILE A 32 0.27 4.52 14.98
CA ILE A 32 0.60 3.18 14.51
C ILE A 32 2.08 2.93 14.77
N ARG A 33 2.39 1.83 15.44
CA ARG A 33 3.75 1.48 15.84
C ARG A 33 4.46 0.61 14.80
N GLU A 34 5.77 0.49 14.91
CA GLU A 34 6.53 -0.47 14.10
C GLU A 34 6.08 -1.90 14.43
N HIS A 35 6.03 -2.73 13.37
CA HIS A 35 5.63 -4.14 13.47
C HIS A 35 4.19 -4.38 13.94
N GLU A 36 3.34 -3.36 13.86
CA GLU A 36 1.93 -3.45 14.23
C GLU A 36 1.04 -3.76 13.02
N ILE A 37 0.01 -4.57 13.23
CA ILE A 37 -1.10 -4.73 12.29
C ILE A 37 -2.28 -3.92 12.85
N PHE A 38 -2.58 -2.80 12.18
CA PHE A 38 -3.63 -1.89 12.60
C PHE A 38 -4.87 -2.05 11.70
N GLY A 39 -6.00 -2.44 12.29
CA GLY A 39 -7.26 -2.65 11.58
C GLY A 39 -8.20 -1.44 11.69
N ILE A 40 -8.72 -0.98 10.53
CA ILE A 40 -9.73 0.08 10.46
C ILE A 40 -11.07 -0.53 10.05
N ILE A 41 -12.03 -0.51 10.97
CA ILE A 41 -13.36 -1.10 10.78
C ILE A 41 -14.40 0.02 10.78
N GLY A 42 -15.42 -0.12 9.94
CA GLY A 42 -16.53 0.83 9.87
C GLY A 42 -17.42 0.58 8.65
N PRO A 43 -18.60 1.20 8.60
CA PRO A 43 -19.55 1.03 7.48
C PRO A 43 -18.97 1.55 6.16
N ALA A 44 -19.66 1.23 5.06
CA ALA A 44 -19.35 1.84 3.77
C ALA A 44 -19.47 3.37 3.87
N ASN A 45 -18.63 4.09 3.13
CA ASN A 45 -18.55 5.56 3.12
C ASN A 45 -18.14 6.23 4.44
N ALA A 46 -17.64 5.47 5.43
CA ALA A 46 -17.11 6.03 6.69
C ALA A 46 -15.73 6.70 6.55
N GLY A 47 -15.24 6.94 5.34
CA GLY A 47 -13.96 7.63 5.11
C GLY A 47 -12.70 6.74 5.17
N LYS A 48 -12.81 5.41 5.32
CA LYS A 48 -11.65 4.48 5.42
C LYS A 48 -10.67 4.65 4.26
N THR A 49 -11.15 4.52 3.02
CA THR A 49 -10.34 4.71 1.81
C THR A 49 -9.76 6.12 1.71
N SER A 50 -10.54 7.14 2.12
CA SER A 50 -10.08 8.52 2.15
C SER A 50 -8.92 8.70 3.13
N PHE A 51 -9.03 8.12 4.31
CA PHE A 51 -7.97 8.08 5.30
C PHE A 51 -6.70 7.44 4.73
N LEU A 52 -6.79 6.21 4.20
CA LEU A 52 -5.65 5.51 3.61
C LEU A 52 -4.97 6.34 2.51
N LYS A 53 -5.75 6.98 1.62
CA LYS A 53 -5.23 7.83 0.55
C LYS A 53 -4.48 9.06 1.05
N THR A 54 -4.81 9.59 2.23
CA THR A 54 -4.08 10.74 2.78
C THR A 54 -2.70 10.35 3.30
N LEU A 55 -2.53 9.13 3.82
CA LEU A 55 -1.27 8.68 4.41
C LEU A 55 -0.11 8.65 3.41
N ASN A 56 -0.39 8.38 2.12
CA ASN A 56 0.62 8.37 1.04
C ASN A 56 0.42 9.49 0.02
N ARG A 57 -0.37 10.52 0.38
CA ARG A 57 -0.67 11.69 -0.46
C ARG A 57 -1.36 11.37 -1.80
N MET A 58 -2.11 10.28 -1.89
CA MET A 58 -2.96 10.03 -3.07
C MET A 58 -4.22 10.90 -3.10
N ASN A 59 -4.56 11.56 -1.98
CA ASN A 59 -5.58 12.60 -1.92
C ASN A 59 -5.31 13.74 -2.93
N THR A 60 -4.05 14.04 -3.27
CA THR A 60 -3.69 15.10 -4.21
C THR A 60 -4.20 14.89 -5.64
N PHE A 61 -4.64 13.67 -5.99
CA PHE A 61 -5.30 13.38 -7.26
C PHE A 61 -6.78 13.79 -7.31
N ASN A 62 -7.36 14.18 -6.16
CA ASN A 62 -8.74 14.64 -6.07
C ASN A 62 -8.78 16.07 -5.54
N THR A 63 -9.02 17.03 -6.42
CA THR A 63 -9.03 18.46 -6.10
C THR A 63 -10.14 18.88 -5.13
N ASN A 64 -11.21 18.07 -5.02
CA ASN A 64 -12.30 18.34 -4.08
C ASN A 64 -12.02 17.79 -2.67
N MET A 65 -10.92 17.06 -2.48
CA MET A 65 -10.56 16.47 -1.20
C MET A 65 -9.66 17.41 -0.41
N HIS A 66 -10.18 17.95 0.68
CA HIS A 66 -9.48 18.83 1.61
C HIS A 66 -9.08 18.07 2.86
N VAL A 67 -7.85 18.27 3.30
CA VAL A 67 -7.26 17.57 4.45
C VAL A 67 -6.64 18.57 5.41
N ASP A 68 -7.17 18.60 6.62
CA ASP A 68 -6.67 19.40 7.74
C ASP A 68 -6.12 18.45 8.83
N GLY A 69 -5.26 18.94 9.72
CA GLY A 69 -4.59 18.14 10.74
C GLY A 69 -3.16 17.76 10.34
N GLU A 70 -2.52 16.87 11.06
CA GLU A 70 -1.13 16.46 10.81
C GLU A 70 -1.02 14.95 10.58
N ILE A 71 -0.09 14.57 9.70
CA ILE A 71 0.26 13.17 9.46
C ILE A 71 1.78 13.09 9.44
N LEU A 72 2.35 12.48 10.48
CA LEU A 72 3.78 12.31 10.64
C LEU A 72 4.17 10.86 10.34
N PHE A 73 5.03 10.65 9.37
CA PHE A 73 5.63 9.35 9.06
C PHE A 73 7.12 9.37 9.43
N ASN A 74 7.52 8.54 10.39
CA ASN A 74 8.84 8.61 11.04
C ASN A 74 9.18 10.03 11.51
N GLY A 75 8.23 10.72 12.13
CA GLY A 75 8.39 12.08 12.64
C GLY A 75 8.40 13.20 11.59
N LEU A 76 8.22 12.89 10.29
CA LEU A 76 8.20 13.88 9.21
C LEU A 76 6.78 14.07 8.68
N ASP A 77 6.29 15.31 8.65
CA ASP A 77 4.96 15.60 8.07
C ASP A 77 4.94 15.26 6.58
N VAL A 78 4.09 14.30 6.22
CA VAL A 78 3.98 13.81 4.84
C VAL A 78 3.53 14.89 3.86
N ARG A 79 2.84 15.93 4.32
CA ARG A 79 2.33 17.04 3.47
C ARG A 79 3.45 17.94 2.99
N HIS A 80 4.52 18.07 3.78
CA HIS A 80 5.65 18.95 3.49
C HIS A 80 6.80 18.26 2.76
N LEU A 81 6.71 16.95 2.54
CA LEU A 81 7.73 16.21 1.80
C LEU A 81 7.72 16.62 0.32
N LYS A 82 8.87 17.12 -0.18
CA LYS A 82 9.02 17.54 -1.58
C LYS A 82 8.92 16.37 -2.57
N ASN A 83 9.50 15.23 -2.21
CA ASN A 83 9.53 14.05 -3.06
C ASN A 83 8.41 13.06 -2.69
N VAL A 84 7.25 13.22 -3.36
CA VAL A 84 6.09 12.35 -3.16
C VAL A 84 6.35 10.91 -3.63
N TYR A 85 7.21 10.72 -4.63
CA TYR A 85 7.55 9.36 -5.10
C TYR A 85 8.36 8.60 -4.05
N ALA A 86 9.30 9.27 -3.38
CA ALA A 86 10.04 8.67 -2.27
C ALA A 86 9.12 8.31 -1.08
N LEU A 87 8.09 9.12 -0.80
CA LEU A 87 7.08 8.77 0.19
C LEU A 87 6.30 7.51 -0.23
N ARG A 88 5.81 7.46 -1.47
CA ARG A 88 4.99 6.34 -1.99
C ARG A 88 5.77 5.04 -2.15
N SER A 89 7.08 5.09 -2.31
CA SER A 89 7.91 3.88 -2.29
C SER A 89 8.03 3.29 -0.87
N ARG A 90 7.90 4.13 0.16
CA ARG A 90 7.95 3.72 1.58
C ARG A 90 6.58 3.40 2.16
N ILE A 91 5.51 4.01 1.63
CA ILE A 91 4.12 3.73 2.01
C ILE A 91 3.39 3.13 0.80
N GLY A 92 3.43 1.80 0.69
CA GLY A 92 2.74 1.06 -0.36
C GLY A 92 1.24 1.02 -0.15
N MET A 93 0.47 0.92 -1.23
CA MET A 93 -0.99 0.78 -1.15
C MET A 93 -1.50 -0.28 -2.13
N VAL A 94 -2.39 -1.14 -1.64
CA VAL A 94 -3.15 -2.12 -2.41
C VAL A 94 -4.61 -1.66 -2.44
N PHE A 95 -5.18 -1.58 -3.64
CA PHE A 95 -6.55 -1.13 -3.87
C PHE A 95 -7.54 -2.29 -3.87
N PRO A 96 -8.85 -2.03 -3.65
CA PRO A 96 -9.90 -3.06 -3.61
C PRO A 96 -10.03 -3.85 -4.91
N LEU A 97 -9.89 -3.18 -6.05
CA LEU A 97 -9.96 -3.84 -7.35
C LEU A 97 -8.57 -4.34 -7.74
N PRO A 98 -8.38 -5.67 -7.80
CA PRO A 98 -7.13 -6.24 -8.22
C PRO A 98 -6.96 -6.02 -9.73
N VAL A 99 -5.97 -5.24 -10.11
CA VAL A 99 -5.62 -5.04 -11.53
C VAL A 99 -4.21 -5.54 -11.75
N GLY A 100 -4.09 -6.70 -12.39
CA GLY A 100 -2.84 -7.08 -13.04
C GLY A 100 -2.54 -6.05 -14.12
N LEU A 101 -1.37 -5.39 -14.07
CA LEU A 101 -0.95 -4.56 -15.20
C LEU A 101 -0.88 -5.43 -16.46
N PRO A 102 -1.08 -4.85 -17.68
CA PRO A 102 -0.99 -5.58 -18.94
C PRO A 102 0.47 -5.97 -19.27
N MET A 103 1.09 -6.67 -18.37
CA MET A 103 2.47 -7.14 -18.37
C MET A 103 2.49 -8.59 -17.85
N THR A 104 3.63 -9.26 -18.00
CA THR A 104 3.82 -10.60 -17.44
C THR A 104 3.68 -10.60 -15.91
N VAL A 105 3.45 -11.76 -15.32
CA VAL A 105 3.47 -11.94 -13.85
C VAL A 105 4.82 -11.46 -13.29
N TYR A 106 5.91 -11.85 -13.94
CA TYR A 106 7.27 -11.42 -13.60
C TYR A 106 7.39 -9.90 -13.62
N ASP A 107 7.02 -9.25 -14.73
CA ASP A 107 7.19 -7.81 -14.90
C ASP A 107 6.29 -6.99 -13.97
N ASN A 108 5.12 -7.51 -13.60
CA ASN A 108 4.28 -6.87 -12.58
C ASN A 108 5.03 -6.67 -11.26
N VAL A 109 5.85 -7.64 -10.86
CA VAL A 109 6.60 -7.58 -9.59
C VAL A 109 7.95 -6.88 -9.78
N ALA A 110 8.63 -7.10 -10.92
CA ALA A 110 9.95 -6.56 -11.20
C ALA A 110 9.93 -5.06 -11.59
N LEU A 111 8.77 -4.50 -11.96
CA LEU A 111 8.66 -3.12 -12.46
C LEU A 111 9.24 -2.09 -11.48
N ALA A 112 8.80 -2.12 -10.23
CA ALA A 112 9.21 -1.13 -9.25
C ALA A 112 10.70 -1.25 -8.85
N PRO A 113 11.27 -2.45 -8.62
CA PRO A 113 12.70 -2.63 -8.46
C PRO A 113 13.53 -2.10 -9.65
N ARG A 114 13.10 -2.36 -10.88
CA ARG A 114 13.77 -1.82 -12.10
C ARG A 114 13.75 -0.29 -12.12
N LEU A 115 12.63 0.32 -11.82
CA LEU A 115 12.52 1.79 -11.74
C LEU A 115 13.37 2.37 -10.61
N SER A 116 13.63 1.60 -9.56
CA SER A 116 14.54 1.96 -8.46
C SER A 116 16.01 1.72 -8.79
N GLY A 117 16.33 1.26 -10.01
CA GLY A 117 17.71 1.12 -10.51
C GLY A 117 18.29 -0.28 -10.42
N ILE A 118 17.54 -1.30 -9.99
CA ILE A 118 18.01 -2.69 -10.00
C ILE A 118 17.93 -3.23 -11.43
N LYS A 119 19.10 -3.50 -12.05
CA LYS A 119 19.20 -3.93 -13.45
C LYS A 119 19.63 -5.39 -13.59
N ASP A 120 20.32 -5.92 -12.58
CA ASP A 120 20.78 -7.30 -12.61
C ASP A 120 19.60 -8.27 -12.58
N LYS A 121 19.63 -9.26 -13.52
CA LYS A 121 18.53 -10.21 -13.65
C LYS A 121 18.45 -11.15 -12.44
N ALA A 122 19.58 -11.57 -11.89
CA ALA A 122 19.60 -12.48 -10.75
C ALA A 122 19.02 -11.81 -9.51
N ASP A 123 19.34 -10.54 -9.28
CA ASP A 123 18.74 -9.76 -8.19
C ASP A 123 17.20 -9.62 -8.36
N LEU A 124 16.75 -9.37 -9.58
CA LEU A 124 15.32 -9.28 -9.88
C LEU A 124 14.61 -10.61 -9.68
N ASP A 125 15.23 -11.74 -10.11
CA ASP A 125 14.68 -13.08 -9.93
C ASP A 125 14.46 -13.39 -8.44
N ILE A 126 15.43 -13.08 -7.59
CA ILE A 126 15.35 -13.24 -6.13
C ILE A 126 14.21 -12.39 -5.54
N ILE A 127 14.07 -11.14 -6.01
CA ILE A 127 13.02 -10.25 -5.52
C ILE A 127 11.65 -10.78 -5.93
N VAL A 128 11.48 -11.20 -7.19
CA VAL A 128 10.22 -11.70 -7.75
C VAL A 128 9.78 -12.95 -7.00
N GLU A 129 10.66 -13.95 -6.89
CA GLU A 129 10.36 -15.19 -6.15
C GLU A 129 9.94 -14.90 -4.72
N ARG A 130 10.75 -14.12 -3.99
CA ARG A 130 10.46 -13.77 -2.61
C ARG A 130 9.12 -13.05 -2.45
N CYS A 131 8.80 -12.08 -3.32
CA CYS A 131 7.56 -11.30 -3.21
C CYS A 131 6.33 -12.12 -3.57
N LEU A 132 6.42 -12.98 -4.60
CA LEU A 132 5.36 -13.92 -4.95
C LEU A 132 5.16 -14.96 -3.84
N GLY A 133 6.24 -15.45 -3.23
CA GLY A 133 6.18 -16.38 -2.08
C GLY A 133 5.50 -15.73 -0.88
N ARG A 134 5.85 -14.49 -0.53
CA ARG A 134 5.22 -13.74 0.57
C ARG A 134 3.74 -13.42 0.32
N ALA A 135 3.33 -13.32 -0.94
CA ALA A 135 1.94 -13.16 -1.33
C ALA A 135 1.20 -14.50 -1.50
N ALA A 136 1.81 -15.63 -1.14
CA ALA A 136 1.28 -16.99 -1.32
C ALA A 136 0.84 -17.29 -2.76
N LEU A 137 1.57 -16.78 -3.76
CA LEU A 137 1.26 -16.93 -5.17
C LEU A 137 2.32 -17.74 -5.95
N TRP A 138 3.55 -17.87 -5.40
CA TRP A 138 4.70 -18.46 -6.10
C TRP A 138 4.41 -19.86 -6.68
N ASP A 139 3.88 -20.76 -5.87
CA ASP A 139 3.66 -22.15 -6.29
C ASP A 139 2.63 -22.30 -7.41
N GLU A 140 1.73 -21.32 -7.56
CA GLU A 140 0.72 -21.32 -8.60
C GLU A 140 1.21 -20.73 -9.94
N VAL A 141 2.28 -19.92 -9.92
CA VAL A 141 2.71 -19.15 -11.10
C VAL A 141 4.16 -19.35 -11.51
N LYS A 142 5.00 -20.04 -10.71
CA LYS A 142 6.44 -20.21 -10.95
C LYS A 142 6.78 -20.77 -12.34
N ASP A 143 5.92 -21.65 -12.87
CA ASP A 143 6.12 -22.29 -14.18
C ASP A 143 5.51 -21.49 -15.35
N ARG A 144 4.93 -20.31 -15.07
CA ARG A 144 4.26 -19.43 -16.06
C ARG A 144 4.46 -17.93 -15.78
N LEU A 145 5.63 -17.56 -15.30
CA LEU A 145 5.96 -16.16 -14.98
C LEU A 145 5.85 -15.21 -16.18
N ASP A 146 5.99 -15.74 -17.40
CA ASP A 146 5.86 -15.00 -18.66
C ASP A 146 4.40 -14.81 -19.11
N SER A 147 3.44 -15.45 -18.46
CA SER A 147 2.01 -15.22 -18.75
C SER A 147 1.56 -13.85 -18.29
N LEU A 148 0.54 -13.28 -18.98
CA LEU A 148 -0.01 -11.98 -18.59
C LEU A 148 -0.68 -12.03 -17.21
N GLY A 149 -0.35 -11.06 -16.36
CA GLY A 149 -0.96 -10.94 -15.03
C GLY A 149 -2.47 -10.72 -15.07
N SER A 150 -2.99 -10.14 -16.16
CA SER A 150 -4.43 -9.95 -16.38
C SER A 150 -5.22 -11.24 -16.67
N LEU A 151 -4.52 -12.33 -17.02
CA LEU A 151 -5.14 -13.65 -17.28
C LEU A 151 -5.28 -14.51 -16.00
N LEU A 152 -4.76 -14.04 -14.88
CA LEU A 152 -4.89 -14.69 -13.59
C LEU A 152 -6.33 -14.58 -13.06
N SER A 153 -6.74 -15.53 -12.21
CA SER A 153 -8.02 -15.44 -11.49
C SER A 153 -8.06 -14.20 -10.57
N GLY A 154 -9.24 -13.77 -10.15
CA GLY A 154 -9.40 -12.60 -9.29
C GLY A 154 -8.55 -12.67 -8.01
N GLY A 155 -8.57 -13.80 -7.30
CA GLY A 155 -7.74 -14.01 -6.11
C GLY A 155 -6.23 -14.04 -6.41
N GLN A 156 -5.82 -14.61 -7.56
CA GLN A 156 -4.43 -14.58 -8.01
C GLN A 156 -3.99 -13.15 -8.36
N GLN A 157 -4.84 -12.36 -9.05
CA GLN A 157 -4.56 -10.95 -9.33
C GLN A 157 -4.43 -10.14 -8.04
N GLN A 158 -5.26 -10.39 -7.03
CA GLN A 158 -5.15 -9.77 -5.71
C GLN A 158 -3.79 -10.05 -5.09
N ARG A 159 -3.38 -11.31 -5.04
CA ARG A 159 -2.05 -11.70 -4.52
C ARG A 159 -0.91 -11.13 -5.36
N LEU A 160 -1.08 -11.01 -6.68
CA LEU A 160 -0.11 -10.36 -7.56
C LEU A 160 0.05 -8.87 -7.23
N THR A 161 -1.05 -8.16 -6.92
CA THR A 161 -0.97 -6.74 -6.52
C THR A 161 -0.27 -6.58 -5.16
N ILE A 162 -0.46 -7.52 -4.25
CA ILE A 162 0.27 -7.56 -2.96
C ILE A 162 1.77 -7.80 -3.22
N ALA A 163 2.14 -8.80 -4.04
CA ALA A 163 3.54 -9.09 -4.39
C ALA A 163 4.21 -7.86 -5.02
N ARG A 164 3.52 -7.17 -5.93
CA ARG A 164 3.98 -5.92 -6.55
C ARG A 164 4.21 -4.81 -5.51
N ALA A 165 3.30 -4.63 -4.57
CA ALA A 165 3.47 -3.63 -3.51
C ALA A 165 4.66 -3.97 -2.59
N LEU A 166 4.86 -5.25 -2.26
CA LEU A 166 5.98 -5.72 -1.43
C LEU A 166 7.35 -5.59 -2.12
N SER A 167 7.40 -5.55 -3.46
CA SER A 167 8.66 -5.51 -4.21
C SER A 167 9.46 -4.22 -3.99
N GLN A 168 8.82 -3.14 -3.59
CA GLN A 168 9.46 -1.88 -3.19
C GLN A 168 10.02 -1.90 -1.76
N LYS A 169 9.80 -2.97 -0.98
CA LYS A 169 10.14 -3.06 0.45
C LYS A 169 9.57 -1.87 1.25
N PRO A 170 8.26 -1.64 1.20
CA PRO A 170 7.67 -0.51 1.91
C PRO A 170 7.82 -0.67 3.43
N ASP A 171 7.95 0.46 4.13
CA ASP A 171 7.95 0.52 5.61
C ASP A 171 6.54 0.35 6.18
N LEU A 172 5.52 0.77 5.41
CA LEU A 172 4.10 0.69 5.75
C LEU A 172 3.33 0.20 4.51
N LEU A 173 2.48 -0.81 4.68
CA LEU A 173 1.60 -1.32 3.64
C LEU A 173 0.14 -1.02 4.01
N LEU A 174 -0.54 -0.28 3.14
CA LEU A 174 -1.96 0.06 3.26
C LEU A 174 -2.78 -0.92 2.41
N LEU A 175 -3.74 -1.60 3.04
CA LEU A 175 -4.63 -2.55 2.37
C LEU A 175 -6.07 -2.02 2.43
N ASP A 176 -6.63 -1.63 1.29
CA ASP A 176 -7.98 -1.10 1.20
C ASP A 176 -8.93 -2.21 0.74
N GLU A 177 -9.86 -2.65 1.61
CA GLU A 177 -10.88 -3.67 1.35
C GLU A 177 -10.34 -4.96 0.67
N PHE A 178 -9.12 -5.36 1.01
CA PHE A 178 -8.39 -6.44 0.33
C PHE A 178 -9.03 -7.84 0.47
N SER A 179 -9.95 -8.01 1.42
CA SER A 179 -10.59 -9.31 1.71
C SER A 179 -11.75 -9.66 0.76
N ILE A 180 -12.19 -8.73 -0.10
CA ILE A 180 -13.37 -8.96 -0.97
C ILE A 180 -13.09 -10.02 -2.05
N ALA A 181 -11.83 -10.21 -2.42
CA ALA A 181 -11.42 -11.12 -3.50
C ALA A 181 -10.67 -12.38 -2.99
N VAL A 182 -10.58 -12.57 -1.69
CA VAL A 182 -9.97 -13.77 -1.09
C VAL A 182 -11.12 -14.65 -0.59
N ASP A 183 -11.42 -15.72 -1.32
CA ASP A 183 -12.30 -16.78 -0.83
C ASP A 183 -11.70 -17.37 0.46
N PRO A 184 -12.55 -17.66 1.47
CA PRO A 184 -12.09 -18.23 2.74
C PRO A 184 -11.51 -19.63 2.58
#